data_093c2d8b6616eca940d099f650fbc19f
#
_entry.id   093c2d8b6616eca940d099f650fbc19f
#
_cell.length_a   1.000
_cell.length_b   1.000
_cell.length_c   1.000
_cell.angle_alpha   90.00
_cell.angle_beta   90.00
_cell.angle_gamma   90.00
#
_symmetry.space_group_name_H-M   'P 1'
#
loop_
_entity.id
_entity.type
_entity.pdbx_description
1 polymer ?
#
loop_
_entity_poly.entity_id
_entity_poly.type
_entity_poly.pdbx_seq_one_letter_code
_entity_poly.pdbx_strand_id
1 'polypeptide(L)'
;MMLGTTIVISPLIALMQDQVRALRANGINAHMLNSSQSYEEVNDVIEQLLRSDVKLLYVAPERLSSNDFLNLLHKIKINFFVIDEAHCVSEWGHEFRSDYRNLSQLKTLFPDINIAAFTATATKKVQEDMSRTLGLIDPVELRGKTQRTNLKINTELRVSNGKKQLSNFLNKHKGECGIVYAFSRKDVENMAAYLQTEGYKAKAYHAGLSNDIRSEVYKEFTYDEIDIVVATIAFGMGIDKSNIRFVVHMSMPKTMENFYQEIGRAGRDGLDSETLLLYTKADEIQRRLLIEDIDNIEYKNLMYAKLNKMYSFANTSECKHQKIAQYFDDYIEVCKDLCSACLRGEVTQVDISKESQKLLSAIYRCEQRFGMNHVVDVLRGSKSQRVFQFNHNKLSVYGIGEDIPKSSWSAIADRLFELDAITIGEFKAVKITQAGLDILKAKIDVFIDEDKLKVVKKESYKINDNYDKNSDTFEAFRALRKEIAEHSNVPAYIVFSDKTLALLSQNLPQTKADMLMVNGIGEVKYERYGEQFLELSQSLKKS
;
A
#
# COMPACT_ATOMS: atom_id res chain seq x y z
N MET A 1 -4.12 -6.34 -42.56
CA MET A 1 -3.03 -6.78 -41.65
C MET A 1 -1.71 -6.31 -42.24
N MET A 2 -0.86 -5.64 -41.47
CA MET A 2 0.45 -5.16 -41.97
C MET A 2 1.38 -6.32 -42.31
N LEU A 3 2.22 -6.13 -43.32
CA LEU A 3 3.26 -7.10 -43.69
C LEU A 3 4.46 -6.93 -42.78
N GLY A 4 4.91 -7.99 -42.09
CA GLY A 4 6.06 -8.00 -41.20
C GLY A 4 5.67 -8.34 -39.76
N THR A 5 6.64 -8.24 -38.85
CA THR A 5 6.53 -8.63 -37.45
C THR A 5 6.51 -7.38 -36.52
N THR A 6 5.63 -7.35 -35.55
CA THR A 6 5.66 -6.38 -34.44
C THR A 6 6.43 -6.97 -33.27
N ILE A 7 7.43 -6.27 -32.78
CA ILE A 7 8.23 -6.68 -31.60
C ILE A 7 7.63 -6.07 -30.37
N VAL A 8 7.15 -6.91 -29.44
CA VAL A 8 6.55 -6.49 -28.17
C VAL A 8 7.56 -6.74 -27.06
N ILE A 9 8.03 -5.66 -26.45
CA ILE A 9 8.94 -5.70 -25.29
C ILE A 9 8.10 -5.68 -24.04
N SER A 10 8.14 -6.75 -23.24
CA SER A 10 7.36 -6.89 -22.00
C SER A 10 8.24 -7.39 -20.86
N PRO A 11 8.05 -6.92 -19.61
CA PRO A 11 8.98 -7.17 -18.51
C PRO A 11 8.81 -8.53 -17.82
N LEU A 12 7.79 -9.31 -18.20
CA LEU A 12 7.39 -10.51 -17.47
C LEU A 12 7.10 -11.70 -18.38
N ILE A 13 7.85 -12.79 -18.17
CA ILE A 13 7.71 -14.03 -18.93
C ILE A 13 6.30 -14.62 -18.82
N ALA A 14 5.71 -14.65 -17.62
CA ALA A 14 4.37 -15.20 -17.39
C ALA A 14 3.29 -14.41 -18.20
N LEU A 15 3.37 -13.07 -18.20
CA LEU A 15 2.47 -12.23 -18.98
C LEU A 15 2.62 -12.49 -20.47
N MET A 16 3.85 -12.59 -20.98
CA MET A 16 4.11 -12.91 -22.38
C MET A 16 3.51 -14.26 -22.76
N GLN A 17 3.63 -15.27 -21.89
CA GLN A 17 3.05 -16.61 -22.12
C GLN A 17 1.53 -16.57 -22.26
N ASP A 18 0.85 -15.86 -21.37
CA ASP A 18 -0.61 -15.77 -21.40
C ASP A 18 -1.11 -14.97 -22.62
N GLN A 19 -0.46 -13.85 -22.94
CA GLN A 19 -0.80 -13.05 -24.10
C GLN A 19 -0.56 -13.82 -25.41
N VAL A 20 0.57 -14.51 -25.55
CA VAL A 20 0.86 -15.35 -26.73
C VAL A 20 -0.15 -16.48 -26.85
N ARG A 21 -0.54 -17.13 -25.75
CA ARG A 21 -1.56 -18.18 -25.75
C ARG A 21 -2.91 -17.65 -26.24
N ALA A 22 -3.35 -16.52 -25.71
CA ALA A 22 -4.61 -15.88 -26.09
C ALA A 22 -4.61 -15.46 -27.58
N LEU A 23 -3.51 -14.89 -28.07
CA LEU A 23 -3.36 -14.50 -29.48
C LEU A 23 -3.43 -15.70 -30.40
N ARG A 24 -2.72 -16.79 -30.05
CA ARG A 24 -2.76 -18.05 -30.84
C ARG A 24 -4.15 -18.67 -30.85
N ALA A 25 -4.87 -18.64 -29.75
CA ALA A 25 -6.26 -19.10 -29.67
C ALA A 25 -7.19 -18.30 -30.60
N ASN A 26 -6.86 -17.03 -30.88
CA ASN A 26 -7.56 -16.18 -31.84
C ASN A 26 -6.98 -16.25 -33.26
N GLY A 27 -6.14 -17.25 -33.57
CA GLY A 27 -5.59 -17.47 -34.90
C GLY A 27 -4.46 -16.51 -35.31
N ILE A 28 -3.88 -15.77 -34.39
CA ILE A 28 -2.75 -14.88 -34.66
C ILE A 28 -1.45 -15.62 -34.38
N ASN A 29 -0.56 -15.65 -35.39
CA ASN A 29 0.75 -16.28 -35.22
C ASN A 29 1.66 -15.38 -34.36
N ALA A 30 1.61 -15.61 -33.05
CA ALA A 30 2.39 -14.92 -32.05
C ALA A 30 3.38 -15.88 -31.39
N HIS A 31 4.59 -15.41 -31.14
CA HIS A 31 5.65 -16.16 -30.46
C HIS A 31 6.31 -15.32 -29.37
N MET A 32 7.12 -15.97 -28.55
CA MET A 32 7.97 -15.30 -27.58
C MET A 32 9.39 -15.84 -27.67
N LEU A 33 10.36 -15.03 -27.26
CA LEU A 33 11.75 -15.44 -27.05
C LEU A 33 12.18 -15.02 -25.63
N ASN A 34 12.39 -16.01 -24.77
CA ASN A 34 12.82 -15.79 -23.38
C ASN A 34 13.85 -16.84 -22.92
N SER A 35 14.35 -16.71 -21.72
CA SER A 35 15.39 -17.57 -21.16
C SER A 35 14.93 -18.96 -20.70
N SER A 36 13.64 -19.23 -20.71
CA SER A 36 13.09 -20.53 -20.28
C SER A 36 12.91 -21.54 -21.41
N GLN A 37 13.15 -21.14 -22.67
CA GLN A 37 12.97 -21.96 -23.86
C GLN A 37 14.23 -22.81 -24.15
N SER A 38 13.99 -24.00 -24.73
CA SER A 38 15.08 -24.84 -25.26
C SER A 38 15.70 -24.24 -26.53
N TYR A 39 16.90 -24.69 -26.86
CA TYR A 39 17.58 -24.25 -28.07
C TYR A 39 16.76 -24.57 -29.35
N GLU A 40 16.10 -25.72 -29.38
CA GLU A 40 15.25 -26.15 -30.52
C GLU A 40 14.04 -25.22 -30.70
N GLU A 41 13.35 -24.89 -29.59
CA GLU A 41 12.22 -23.96 -29.61
C GLU A 41 12.62 -22.55 -30.07
N VAL A 42 13.79 -22.08 -29.64
CA VAL A 42 14.33 -20.77 -30.07
C VAL A 42 14.62 -20.78 -31.56
N ASN A 43 15.26 -21.82 -32.08
CA ASN A 43 15.57 -21.95 -33.53
C ASN A 43 14.32 -22.03 -34.39
N ASP A 44 13.30 -22.78 -33.99
CA ASP A 44 12.02 -22.85 -34.70
C ASP A 44 11.38 -21.45 -34.82
N VAL A 45 11.37 -20.68 -33.75
CA VAL A 45 10.86 -19.30 -33.76
C VAL A 45 11.69 -18.42 -34.73
N ILE A 46 13.02 -18.55 -34.72
CA ILE A 46 13.90 -17.78 -35.59
C ILE A 46 13.63 -18.12 -37.07
N GLU A 47 13.48 -19.40 -37.42
CA GLU A 47 13.15 -19.81 -38.79
C GLU A 47 11.82 -19.23 -39.27
N GLN A 48 10.78 -19.26 -38.39
CA GLN A 48 9.47 -18.69 -38.72
C GLN A 48 9.54 -17.17 -38.89
N LEU A 49 10.37 -16.46 -38.07
CA LEU A 49 10.62 -15.03 -38.23
C LEU A 49 11.26 -14.70 -39.58
N LEU A 50 12.28 -15.46 -39.98
CA LEU A 50 12.96 -15.27 -41.28
C LEU A 50 12.05 -15.52 -42.48
N ARG A 51 11.06 -16.41 -42.31
CA ARG A 51 10.00 -16.65 -43.35
C ARG A 51 8.90 -15.59 -43.33
N SER A 52 8.93 -14.62 -42.39
CA SER A 52 7.89 -13.61 -42.20
C SER A 52 6.50 -14.15 -41.77
N ASP A 53 6.47 -15.33 -41.18
CA ASP A 53 5.23 -15.97 -40.73
C ASP A 53 4.73 -15.37 -39.41
N VAL A 54 5.64 -14.95 -38.54
CA VAL A 54 5.33 -14.40 -37.23
C VAL A 54 4.77 -12.99 -37.31
N LYS A 55 3.62 -12.72 -36.69
CA LYS A 55 2.98 -11.40 -36.65
C LYS A 55 3.36 -10.60 -35.41
N LEU A 56 3.48 -11.26 -34.26
CA LEU A 56 3.86 -10.66 -32.99
C LEU A 56 4.97 -11.50 -32.35
N LEU A 57 6.07 -10.85 -32.01
CA LEU A 57 7.16 -11.46 -31.24
C LEU A 57 7.30 -10.77 -29.89
N TYR A 58 7.04 -11.49 -28.84
CA TYR A 58 7.25 -11.02 -27.46
C TYR A 58 8.68 -11.31 -26.99
N VAL A 59 9.33 -10.32 -26.42
CA VAL A 59 10.71 -10.43 -25.93
C VAL A 59 10.86 -9.71 -24.59
N ALA A 60 11.75 -10.24 -23.76
CA ALA A 60 12.18 -9.54 -22.56
C ALA A 60 13.18 -8.41 -22.91
N PRO A 61 13.19 -7.29 -22.18
CA PRO A 61 14.03 -6.13 -22.47
C PRO A 61 15.52 -6.46 -22.52
N GLU A 62 15.98 -7.44 -21.74
CA GLU A 62 17.37 -7.90 -21.69
C GLU A 62 17.87 -8.48 -23.03
N ARG A 63 16.95 -8.99 -23.85
CA ARG A 63 17.27 -9.52 -25.19
C ARG A 63 17.84 -8.45 -26.11
N LEU A 64 17.46 -7.20 -25.93
CA LEU A 64 17.95 -6.08 -26.73
C LEU A 64 19.40 -5.69 -26.42
N SER A 65 20.00 -6.26 -25.40
CA SER A 65 21.43 -6.15 -25.12
C SER A 65 22.27 -7.18 -25.88
N SER A 66 21.64 -8.17 -26.55
CA SER A 66 22.34 -9.22 -27.31
C SER A 66 22.57 -8.78 -28.76
N ASN A 67 23.83 -8.76 -29.18
CA ASN A 67 24.21 -8.46 -30.57
C ASN A 67 23.59 -9.46 -31.57
N ASP A 68 23.49 -10.74 -31.20
CA ASP A 68 22.89 -11.76 -32.06
C ASP A 68 21.41 -11.48 -32.28
N PHE A 69 20.71 -11.04 -31.24
CA PHE A 69 19.30 -10.67 -31.39
C PHE A 69 19.12 -9.40 -32.21
N LEU A 70 19.95 -8.37 -32.01
CA LEU A 70 19.92 -7.17 -32.85
C LEU A 70 20.22 -7.48 -34.31
N ASN A 71 21.18 -8.36 -34.60
CA ASN A 71 21.48 -8.83 -35.93
C ASN A 71 20.30 -9.62 -36.56
N LEU A 72 19.55 -10.37 -35.76
CA LEU A 72 18.31 -11.01 -36.23
C LEU A 72 17.24 -9.97 -36.61
N LEU A 73 17.07 -8.95 -35.78
CA LEU A 73 16.10 -7.89 -36.03
C LEU A 73 16.39 -7.13 -37.33
N HIS A 74 17.66 -6.94 -37.70
CA HIS A 74 18.03 -6.34 -38.99
C HIS A 74 17.73 -7.23 -40.21
N LYS A 75 17.54 -8.54 -40.02
CA LYS A 75 17.23 -9.50 -41.11
C LYS A 75 15.75 -9.67 -41.36
N ILE A 76 14.88 -9.18 -40.49
CA ILE A 76 13.43 -9.32 -40.61
C ILE A 76 12.76 -7.98 -40.87
N LYS A 77 11.56 -8.02 -41.46
CA LYS A 77 10.74 -6.81 -41.64
C LYS A 77 9.99 -6.50 -40.36
N ILE A 78 10.38 -5.44 -39.69
CA ILE A 78 9.72 -4.96 -38.47
C ILE A 78 8.68 -3.90 -38.82
N ASN A 79 7.47 -4.01 -38.25
CA ASN A 79 6.41 -3.02 -38.41
C ASN A 79 6.42 -1.97 -37.30
N PHE A 80 6.54 -2.43 -36.04
CA PHE A 80 6.50 -1.62 -34.86
C PHE A 80 7.37 -2.23 -33.75
N PHE A 81 7.90 -1.37 -32.90
CA PHE A 81 8.27 -1.73 -31.54
C PHE A 81 7.13 -1.33 -30.61
N VAL A 82 6.66 -2.25 -29.81
CA VAL A 82 5.66 -2.02 -28.78
C VAL A 82 6.35 -2.21 -27.42
N ILE A 83 6.30 -1.20 -26.57
CA ILE A 83 6.87 -1.24 -25.24
C ILE A 83 5.72 -1.32 -24.25
N ASP A 84 5.56 -2.49 -23.65
CA ASP A 84 4.60 -2.73 -22.58
C ASP A 84 5.20 -2.29 -21.24
N GLU A 85 4.35 -1.86 -20.30
CA GLU A 85 4.74 -1.27 -19.01
C GLU A 85 5.84 -0.20 -19.16
N ALA A 86 5.64 0.68 -20.15
CA ALA A 86 6.65 1.66 -20.57
C ALA A 86 7.08 2.62 -19.45
N HIS A 87 6.30 2.75 -18.36
CA HIS A 87 6.70 3.49 -17.16
C HIS A 87 8.00 2.96 -16.53
N CYS A 88 8.39 1.70 -16.81
CA CYS A 88 9.66 1.12 -16.36
C CYS A 88 10.90 1.80 -16.96
N VAL A 89 10.74 2.55 -18.06
CA VAL A 89 11.82 3.34 -18.68
C VAL A 89 12.20 4.53 -17.80
N SER A 90 11.23 5.09 -17.07
CA SER A 90 11.39 6.34 -16.31
C SER A 90 11.93 6.10 -14.90
N GLU A 91 12.96 6.84 -14.51
CA GLU A 91 13.46 6.86 -13.12
C GLU A 91 12.42 7.43 -12.13
N TRP A 92 11.47 8.20 -12.61
CA TRP A 92 10.35 8.75 -11.85
C TRP A 92 9.18 7.77 -11.75
N GLY A 93 9.23 6.66 -12.51
CA GLY A 93 8.27 5.57 -12.43
C GLY A 93 8.29 4.90 -11.04
N HIS A 94 7.28 4.12 -10.75
CA HIS A 94 7.20 3.38 -9.49
C HIS A 94 7.98 2.05 -9.52
N GLU A 95 8.35 1.58 -10.71
CA GLU A 95 9.09 0.34 -10.99
C GLU A 95 10.15 0.56 -12.07
N PHE A 96 11.09 1.46 -11.82
CA PHE A 96 12.21 1.63 -12.71
C PHE A 96 13.02 0.32 -12.86
N ARG A 97 13.34 -0.03 -14.13
CA ARG A 97 14.16 -1.19 -14.47
C ARG A 97 15.32 -0.77 -15.35
N SER A 98 16.55 -1.07 -14.91
CA SER A 98 17.77 -0.72 -15.65
C SER A 98 17.80 -1.28 -17.07
N ASP A 99 17.21 -2.46 -17.28
CA ASP A 99 17.17 -3.11 -18.60
C ASP A 99 16.32 -2.35 -19.62
N TYR A 100 15.34 -1.56 -19.15
CA TYR A 100 14.53 -0.67 -20.00
C TYR A 100 15.31 0.54 -20.51
N ARG A 101 16.43 0.92 -19.91
CA ARG A 101 17.29 2.00 -20.44
C ARG A 101 17.84 1.69 -21.82
N ASN A 102 18.10 0.43 -22.13
CA ASN A 102 18.62 0.00 -23.40
C ASN A 102 17.62 0.25 -24.56
N LEU A 103 16.34 0.47 -24.24
CA LEU A 103 15.32 0.80 -25.22
C LEU A 103 15.52 2.19 -25.84
N SER A 104 16.28 3.08 -25.20
CA SER A 104 16.65 4.40 -25.75
C SER A 104 17.42 4.29 -27.08
N GLN A 105 18.14 3.19 -27.30
CA GLN A 105 18.90 2.97 -28.54
C GLN A 105 18.03 2.53 -29.73
N LEU A 106 16.77 2.10 -29.51
CA LEU A 106 15.90 1.58 -30.57
C LEU A 106 15.73 2.58 -31.72
N LYS A 107 15.50 3.86 -31.41
CA LYS A 107 15.36 4.90 -32.45
C LYS A 107 16.67 5.20 -33.19
N THR A 108 17.81 4.97 -32.58
CA THR A 108 19.14 5.10 -33.24
C THR A 108 19.42 3.91 -34.16
N LEU A 109 19.08 2.70 -33.71
CA LEU A 109 19.32 1.45 -34.48
C LEU A 109 18.28 1.24 -35.58
N PHE A 110 17.05 1.69 -35.37
CA PHE A 110 15.91 1.50 -36.28
C PHE A 110 15.14 2.81 -36.46
N PRO A 111 15.73 3.83 -37.11
CA PRO A 111 15.16 5.19 -37.17
C PRO A 111 13.78 5.25 -37.86
N ASP A 112 13.54 4.38 -38.85
CA ASP A 112 12.31 4.35 -39.64
C ASP A 112 11.17 3.56 -38.98
N ILE A 113 11.46 2.84 -37.88
CA ILE A 113 10.45 2.02 -37.19
C ILE A 113 9.77 2.84 -36.11
N ASN A 114 8.45 2.85 -36.12
CA ASN A 114 7.67 3.52 -35.09
C ASN A 114 7.68 2.75 -33.75
N ILE A 115 7.64 3.49 -32.64
CA ILE A 115 7.54 2.96 -31.29
C ILE A 115 6.16 3.32 -30.74
N ALA A 116 5.45 2.33 -30.19
CA ALA A 116 4.24 2.51 -29.40
C ALA A 116 4.51 2.12 -27.94
N ALA A 117 4.33 3.05 -27.02
CA ALA A 117 4.58 2.85 -25.60
C ALA A 117 3.25 2.78 -24.84
N PHE A 118 3.05 1.72 -24.07
CA PHE A 118 1.82 1.48 -23.30
C PHE A 118 2.12 1.42 -21.81
N THR A 119 1.29 2.06 -21.02
CA THR A 119 1.30 1.96 -19.56
C THR A 119 -0.07 2.30 -18.99
N ALA A 120 -0.43 1.64 -17.89
CA ALA A 120 -1.65 1.96 -17.13
C ALA A 120 -1.42 3.07 -16.09
N THR A 121 -0.18 3.37 -15.72
CA THR A 121 0.19 4.13 -14.53
C THR A 121 1.28 5.15 -14.81
N ALA A 122 0.95 6.23 -15.52
CA ALA A 122 1.91 7.30 -15.78
C ALA A 122 1.33 8.67 -15.42
N THR A 123 1.98 9.38 -14.50
CA THR A 123 1.77 10.81 -14.30
C THR A 123 2.36 11.58 -15.49
N LYS A 124 1.96 12.84 -15.67
CA LYS A 124 2.50 13.68 -16.76
C LYS A 124 4.04 13.72 -16.77
N LYS A 125 4.66 13.83 -15.59
CA LYS A 125 6.13 13.80 -15.46
C LYS A 125 6.74 12.48 -15.97
N VAL A 126 6.10 11.35 -15.70
CA VAL A 126 6.54 10.03 -16.20
C VAL A 126 6.36 9.94 -17.71
N GLN A 127 5.26 10.46 -18.27
CA GLN A 127 4.99 10.48 -19.71
C GLN A 127 6.04 11.31 -20.48
N GLU A 128 6.36 12.50 -19.97
CA GLU A 128 7.39 13.38 -20.55
C GLU A 128 8.77 12.70 -20.54
N ASP A 129 9.11 12.04 -19.42
CA ASP A 129 10.38 11.33 -19.27
C ASP A 129 10.46 10.10 -20.17
N MET A 130 9.38 9.32 -20.29
CA MET A 130 9.28 8.21 -21.23
C MET A 130 9.48 8.66 -22.68
N SER A 131 8.78 9.71 -23.11
CA SER A 131 8.87 10.25 -24.46
C SER A 131 10.30 10.68 -24.79
N ARG A 132 10.95 11.37 -23.85
CA ARG A 132 12.35 11.81 -23.98
C ARG A 132 13.30 10.61 -24.07
N THR A 133 13.18 9.65 -23.15
CA THR A 133 14.10 8.50 -23.04
C THR A 133 13.97 7.57 -24.25
N LEU A 134 12.75 7.37 -24.76
CA LEU A 134 12.49 6.55 -25.95
C LEU A 134 12.75 7.30 -27.27
N GLY A 135 13.12 8.59 -27.24
CA GLY A 135 13.37 9.40 -28.42
C GLY A 135 12.13 9.58 -29.29
N LEU A 136 10.95 9.69 -28.69
CA LEU A 136 9.70 9.92 -29.42
C LEU A 136 9.61 11.40 -29.82
N ILE A 137 9.46 11.67 -31.11
CA ILE A 137 9.33 13.02 -31.65
C ILE A 137 7.86 13.24 -32.03
N ASP A 138 7.25 14.29 -31.47
CA ASP A 138 5.83 14.62 -31.65
C ASP A 138 4.89 13.40 -31.52
N PRO A 139 4.94 12.65 -30.38
CA PRO A 139 4.15 11.44 -30.22
C PRO A 139 2.66 11.76 -30.17
N VAL A 140 1.87 10.89 -30.78
CA VAL A 140 0.41 10.91 -30.57
C VAL A 140 0.11 10.32 -29.20
N GLU A 141 -0.38 11.15 -28.29
CA GLU A 141 -0.75 10.73 -26.94
C GLU A 141 -2.23 10.34 -26.89
N LEU A 142 -2.49 9.09 -26.55
CA LEU A 142 -3.84 8.57 -26.33
C LEU A 142 -4.02 8.27 -24.85
N ARG A 143 -4.92 8.98 -24.20
CA ARG A 143 -5.17 8.82 -22.77
C ARG A 143 -6.58 8.32 -22.52
N GLY A 144 -6.69 7.16 -21.88
CA GLY A 144 -7.94 6.65 -21.37
C GLY A 144 -8.38 7.40 -20.11
N LYS A 145 -9.67 7.34 -19.77
CA LYS A 145 -10.18 7.85 -18.50
C LYS A 145 -9.66 7.03 -17.33
N THR A 146 -9.24 7.70 -16.26
CA THR A 146 -8.76 7.05 -15.02
C THR A 146 -9.91 6.40 -14.25
N GLN A 147 -11.11 6.91 -14.40
CA GLN A 147 -12.30 6.42 -13.68
C GLN A 147 -12.78 5.08 -14.24
N ARG A 148 -12.95 4.12 -13.34
CA ARG A 148 -13.62 2.84 -13.57
C ARG A 148 -14.99 2.89 -12.93
N THR A 149 -16.06 3.00 -13.75
CA THR A 149 -17.44 3.14 -13.27
C THR A 149 -18.03 1.85 -12.68
N ASN A 150 -17.38 0.71 -12.95
CA ASN A 150 -17.74 -0.60 -12.41
C ASN A 150 -16.91 -1.00 -11.17
N LEU A 151 -16.09 -0.10 -10.62
CA LEU A 151 -15.19 -0.41 -9.50
C LEU A 151 -15.54 0.42 -8.28
N LYS A 152 -16.02 -0.21 -7.23
CA LYS A 152 -16.26 0.43 -5.94
C LYS A 152 -15.00 0.45 -5.08
N ILE A 153 -14.61 1.62 -4.59
CA ILE A 153 -13.36 1.80 -3.84
C ILE A 153 -13.65 2.14 -2.38
N ASN A 154 -13.33 1.23 -1.47
CA ASN A 154 -13.49 1.44 -0.04
C ASN A 154 -12.16 1.53 0.68
N THR A 155 -12.08 2.43 1.66
CA THR A 155 -10.94 2.54 2.58
C THR A 155 -11.45 2.58 4.01
N GLU A 156 -10.84 1.79 4.90
CA GLU A 156 -11.21 1.73 6.31
C GLU A 156 -9.97 1.68 7.19
N LEU A 157 -10.03 2.32 8.36
CA LEU A 157 -9.02 2.10 9.39
C LEU A 157 -9.07 0.65 9.86
N ARG A 158 -7.93 -0.04 9.77
CA ARG A 158 -7.82 -1.42 10.22
C ARG A 158 -7.92 -1.49 11.75
N VAL A 159 -8.88 -2.25 12.24
CA VAL A 159 -9.06 -2.55 13.66
C VAL A 159 -8.34 -3.86 13.98
N SER A 160 -7.41 -3.82 14.93
CA SER A 160 -6.63 -5.00 15.30
C SER A 160 -5.87 -5.58 14.08
N ASN A 161 -6.01 -6.87 13.80
CA ASN A 161 -5.41 -7.53 12.64
C ASN A 161 -6.28 -7.49 11.37
N GLY A 162 -7.45 -6.85 11.40
CA GLY A 162 -8.35 -6.69 10.25
C GLY A 162 -9.16 -7.94 9.86
N LYS A 163 -8.96 -9.07 10.51
CA LYS A 163 -9.64 -10.34 10.14
C LYS A 163 -11.16 -10.22 10.14
N LYS A 164 -11.73 -9.59 11.17
CA LYS A 164 -13.19 -9.39 11.26
C LYS A 164 -13.72 -8.50 10.12
N GLN A 165 -12.98 -7.44 9.77
CA GLN A 165 -13.36 -6.56 8.66
C GLN A 165 -13.28 -7.31 7.33
N LEU A 166 -12.23 -8.11 7.12
CA LEU A 166 -12.09 -8.99 5.96
C LEU A 166 -13.26 -9.99 5.87
N SER A 167 -13.57 -10.72 6.95
CA SER A 167 -14.69 -11.68 6.94
C SER A 167 -16.03 -11.00 6.65
N ASN A 168 -16.29 -9.83 7.22
CA ASN A 168 -17.50 -9.05 6.93
C ASN A 168 -17.59 -8.65 5.45
N PHE A 169 -16.45 -8.29 4.84
CA PHE A 169 -16.37 -7.98 3.43
C PHE A 169 -16.61 -9.23 2.58
N LEU A 170 -15.89 -10.31 2.83
CA LEU A 170 -15.99 -11.56 2.06
C LEU A 170 -17.37 -12.24 2.17
N ASN A 171 -18.11 -12.02 3.26
CA ASN A 171 -19.48 -12.51 3.39
C ASN A 171 -20.44 -11.93 2.32
N LYS A 172 -20.12 -10.77 1.74
CA LYS A 172 -20.86 -10.18 0.63
C LYS A 172 -20.45 -10.76 -0.73
N HIS A 173 -19.30 -11.41 -0.80
CA HIS A 173 -18.64 -11.91 -2.00
C HIS A 173 -18.50 -13.43 -2.02
N LYS A 174 -19.44 -14.14 -1.38
CA LYS A 174 -19.41 -15.63 -1.33
C LYS A 174 -19.54 -16.23 -2.73
N GLY A 175 -18.60 -17.12 -3.08
CA GLY A 175 -18.58 -17.77 -4.39
C GLY A 175 -18.00 -16.91 -5.51
N GLU A 176 -17.49 -15.72 -5.19
CA GLU A 176 -16.80 -14.85 -6.12
C GLU A 176 -15.29 -14.98 -5.96
N CYS A 177 -14.53 -14.78 -7.05
CA CYS A 177 -13.09 -14.86 -6.99
C CYS A 177 -12.45 -13.48 -6.73
N GLY A 178 -11.37 -13.49 -5.96
CA GLY A 178 -10.66 -12.26 -5.62
C GLY A 178 -9.25 -12.46 -5.09
N ILE A 179 -8.59 -11.32 -4.84
CA ILE A 179 -7.21 -11.26 -4.35
C ILE A 179 -7.18 -10.53 -3.01
N VAL A 180 -6.44 -11.09 -2.06
CA VAL A 180 -6.17 -10.47 -0.75
C VAL A 180 -4.67 -10.19 -0.63
N TYR A 181 -4.27 -8.93 -0.70
CA TYR A 181 -2.88 -8.52 -0.55
C TYR A 181 -2.50 -8.35 0.92
N ALA A 182 -1.38 -8.94 1.32
CA ALA A 182 -0.81 -8.79 2.64
C ALA A 182 0.66 -8.34 2.58
N PHE A 183 1.17 -7.80 3.69
CA PHE A 183 2.47 -7.12 3.72
C PHE A 183 3.65 -8.08 3.57
N SER A 184 3.69 -9.15 4.34
CA SER A 184 4.80 -10.09 4.40
C SER A 184 4.39 -11.50 3.98
N ARG A 185 5.37 -12.36 3.66
CA ARG A 185 5.15 -13.78 3.36
C ARG A 185 4.40 -14.48 4.49
N LYS A 186 4.83 -14.22 5.74
CA LYS A 186 4.19 -14.76 6.94
C LYS A 186 2.74 -14.30 7.09
N ASP A 187 2.44 -13.03 6.80
CA ASP A 187 1.07 -12.53 6.84
C ASP A 187 0.19 -13.19 5.77
N VAL A 188 0.75 -13.45 4.59
CA VAL A 188 0.07 -14.18 3.50
C VAL A 188 -0.29 -15.59 3.93
N GLU A 189 0.68 -16.34 4.47
CA GLU A 189 0.46 -17.72 4.94
C GLU A 189 -0.58 -17.78 6.07
N ASN A 190 -0.44 -16.90 7.08
CA ASN A 190 -1.37 -16.80 8.20
C ASN A 190 -2.79 -16.41 7.77
N MET A 191 -2.91 -15.54 6.78
CA MET A 191 -4.21 -15.09 6.30
C MET A 191 -4.87 -16.17 5.42
N ALA A 192 -4.10 -16.86 4.56
CA ALA A 192 -4.61 -17.97 3.77
C ALA A 192 -5.12 -19.10 4.68
N ALA A 193 -4.33 -19.49 5.69
CA ALA A 193 -4.75 -20.49 6.68
C ALA A 193 -6.02 -20.05 7.43
N TYR A 194 -6.10 -18.78 7.83
CA TYR A 194 -7.31 -18.26 8.48
C TYR A 194 -8.53 -18.36 7.56
N LEU A 195 -8.43 -17.95 6.30
CA LEU A 195 -9.55 -18.03 5.36
C LEU A 195 -9.98 -19.49 5.09
N GLN A 196 -9.05 -20.44 5.07
CA GLN A 196 -9.36 -21.86 4.97
C GLN A 196 -10.15 -22.34 6.20
N THR A 197 -9.81 -21.91 7.41
CA THR A 197 -10.58 -22.25 8.62
C THR A 197 -12.00 -21.66 8.61
N GLU A 198 -12.19 -20.51 7.94
CA GLU A 198 -13.50 -19.90 7.71
C GLU A 198 -14.29 -20.55 6.54
N GLY A 199 -13.73 -21.58 5.90
CA GLY A 199 -14.38 -22.34 4.82
C GLY A 199 -14.21 -21.77 3.41
N TYR A 200 -13.30 -20.80 3.20
CA TYR A 200 -13.00 -20.29 1.86
C TYR A 200 -11.95 -21.16 1.14
N LYS A 201 -12.09 -21.34 -0.16
CA LYS A 201 -11.06 -21.96 -1.01
C LYS A 201 -9.94 -20.94 -1.28
N ALA A 202 -9.05 -20.78 -0.32
CA ALA A 202 -7.97 -19.79 -0.36
C ALA A 202 -6.60 -20.46 -0.40
N LYS A 203 -5.66 -19.93 -1.21
CA LYS A 203 -4.24 -20.35 -1.23
C LYS A 203 -3.30 -19.16 -1.11
N ALA A 204 -2.13 -19.40 -0.51
CA ALA A 204 -1.05 -18.44 -0.36
C ALA A 204 -0.22 -18.33 -1.66
N TYR A 205 0.22 -17.11 -2.02
CA TYR A 205 1.13 -16.87 -3.14
C TYR A 205 2.16 -15.79 -2.81
N HIS A 206 3.43 -16.14 -2.84
CA HIS A 206 4.53 -15.20 -2.62
C HIS A 206 5.85 -15.72 -3.22
N ALA A 207 6.83 -14.85 -3.40
CA ALA A 207 8.11 -15.17 -4.01
C ALA A 207 8.96 -16.21 -3.24
N GLY A 208 8.62 -16.54 -2.00
CA GLY A 208 9.28 -17.60 -1.21
C GLY A 208 8.81 -19.01 -1.54
N LEU A 209 7.71 -19.18 -2.30
CA LEU A 209 7.24 -20.48 -2.77
C LEU A 209 8.07 -20.93 -3.97
N SER A 210 8.17 -22.27 -4.17
CA SER A 210 8.82 -22.83 -5.37
C SER A 210 8.05 -22.41 -6.65
N ASN A 211 8.73 -22.47 -7.78
CA ASN A 211 8.11 -22.16 -9.08
C ASN A 211 6.93 -23.09 -9.37
N ASP A 212 7.05 -24.36 -9.01
CA ASP A 212 6.00 -25.36 -9.24
C ASP A 212 4.74 -25.02 -8.46
N ILE A 213 4.88 -24.72 -7.15
CA ILE A 213 3.74 -24.32 -6.30
C ILE A 213 3.12 -23.02 -6.82
N ARG A 214 3.93 -22.05 -7.22
CA ARG A 214 3.41 -20.80 -7.78
C ARG A 214 2.62 -21.03 -9.06
N SER A 215 3.12 -21.88 -9.94
CA SER A 215 2.46 -22.25 -11.20
C SER A 215 1.15 -23.01 -10.95
N GLU A 216 1.14 -23.89 -9.95
CA GLU A 216 -0.06 -24.65 -9.54
C GLU A 216 -1.14 -23.69 -9.00
N VAL A 217 -0.81 -22.83 -8.03
CA VAL A 217 -1.76 -21.85 -7.45
C VAL A 217 -2.29 -20.90 -8.53
N TYR A 218 -1.43 -20.44 -9.43
CA TYR A 218 -1.85 -19.59 -10.55
C TYR A 218 -2.84 -20.31 -11.48
N LYS A 219 -2.56 -21.57 -11.81
CA LYS A 219 -3.44 -22.42 -12.63
C LYS A 219 -4.78 -22.64 -11.94
N GLU A 220 -4.79 -23.08 -10.68
CA GLU A 220 -6.01 -23.31 -9.91
C GLU A 220 -6.89 -22.05 -9.82
N PHE A 221 -6.27 -20.88 -9.61
CA PHE A 221 -6.99 -19.62 -9.59
C PHE A 221 -7.54 -19.25 -10.98
N THR A 222 -6.78 -19.49 -12.06
CA THR A 222 -7.20 -19.20 -13.42
C THR A 222 -8.39 -20.08 -13.85
N TYR A 223 -8.43 -21.34 -13.42
CA TYR A 223 -9.48 -22.31 -13.74
C TYR A 223 -10.62 -22.37 -12.72
N ASP A 224 -10.73 -21.39 -11.81
CA ASP A 224 -11.79 -21.31 -10.78
C ASP A 224 -11.82 -22.50 -9.81
N GLU A 225 -10.69 -23.21 -9.62
CA GLU A 225 -10.55 -24.28 -8.63
C GLU A 225 -10.42 -23.73 -7.20
N ILE A 226 -9.83 -22.54 -7.07
CA ILE A 226 -9.78 -21.73 -5.84
C ILE A 226 -10.41 -20.35 -6.08
N ASP A 227 -11.06 -19.83 -5.05
CA ASP A 227 -11.78 -18.55 -5.13
C ASP A 227 -10.87 -17.37 -4.74
N ILE A 228 -9.96 -17.56 -3.79
CA ILE A 228 -9.17 -16.49 -3.19
C ILE A 228 -7.66 -16.80 -3.26
N VAL A 229 -6.90 -15.88 -3.83
CA VAL A 229 -5.44 -15.86 -3.68
C VAL A 229 -5.07 -14.83 -2.62
N VAL A 230 -4.40 -15.29 -1.56
CA VAL A 230 -3.77 -14.40 -0.58
C VAL A 230 -2.32 -14.21 -0.99
N ALA A 231 -1.91 -12.97 -1.25
CA ALA A 231 -0.60 -12.75 -1.87
C ALA A 231 0.15 -11.53 -1.34
N THR A 232 1.47 -11.54 -1.55
CA THR A 232 2.26 -10.31 -1.59
C THR A 232 2.14 -9.67 -2.98
N ILE A 233 2.78 -8.51 -3.18
CA ILE A 233 2.88 -7.87 -4.51
C ILE A 233 3.46 -8.79 -5.60
N ALA A 234 4.04 -9.94 -5.23
CA ALA A 234 4.54 -10.93 -6.20
C ALA A 234 3.43 -11.58 -7.04
N PHE A 235 2.18 -11.60 -6.57
CA PHE A 235 1.00 -11.95 -7.34
C PHE A 235 0.43 -10.67 -7.94
N GLY A 236 1.08 -10.21 -8.99
CA GLY A 236 0.84 -8.89 -9.52
C GLY A 236 0.85 -8.85 -11.04
N MET A 237 1.86 -8.24 -11.62
CA MET A 237 1.96 -8.10 -13.07
C MET A 237 1.79 -9.45 -13.78
N GLY A 238 1.00 -9.47 -14.85
CA GLY A 238 0.77 -10.69 -15.64
C GLY A 238 -0.52 -11.46 -15.35
N ILE A 239 -1.32 -11.07 -14.36
CA ILE A 239 -2.62 -11.69 -14.13
C ILE A 239 -3.65 -11.06 -15.06
N ASP A 240 -4.18 -11.86 -15.99
CA ASP A 240 -5.20 -11.42 -16.94
C ASP A 240 -6.54 -12.15 -16.77
N LYS A 241 -6.86 -12.56 -15.54
CA LYS A 241 -8.17 -13.11 -15.19
C LYS A 241 -9.20 -11.98 -15.14
N SER A 242 -10.18 -12.02 -16.05
CA SER A 242 -11.15 -10.93 -16.25
C SER A 242 -12.24 -10.86 -15.18
N ASN A 243 -12.61 -12.00 -14.57
CA ASN A 243 -13.73 -12.15 -13.66
C ASN A 243 -13.37 -12.00 -12.17
N ILE A 244 -12.28 -11.33 -11.82
CA ILE A 244 -11.96 -10.98 -10.43
C ILE A 244 -12.98 -9.96 -9.94
N ARG A 245 -13.72 -10.32 -8.87
CA ARG A 245 -14.80 -9.48 -8.32
C ARG A 245 -14.34 -8.56 -7.20
N PHE A 246 -13.28 -8.94 -6.49
CA PHE A 246 -12.78 -8.09 -5.42
C PHE A 246 -11.26 -8.10 -5.28
N VAL A 247 -10.74 -6.99 -4.76
CA VAL A 247 -9.35 -6.87 -4.32
C VAL A 247 -9.33 -6.25 -2.92
N VAL A 248 -8.71 -6.96 -1.98
CA VAL A 248 -8.56 -6.48 -0.60
C VAL A 248 -7.08 -6.25 -0.28
N HIS A 249 -6.77 -5.11 0.32
CA HIS A 249 -5.46 -4.82 0.87
C HIS A 249 -5.53 -4.86 2.40
N MET A 250 -4.83 -5.81 3.00
CA MET A 250 -4.72 -5.94 4.47
C MET A 250 -3.73 -4.94 5.07
N SER A 251 -2.96 -4.27 4.26
CA SER A 251 -2.03 -3.19 4.63
C SER A 251 -1.89 -2.21 3.48
N MET A 252 -1.51 -0.98 3.80
CA MET A 252 -1.35 0.08 2.80
C MET A 252 -0.30 -0.29 1.74
N PRO A 253 -0.60 -0.17 0.44
CA PRO A 253 0.36 -0.28 -0.65
C PRO A 253 1.50 0.73 -0.53
N LYS A 254 2.57 0.50 -1.29
CA LYS A 254 3.78 1.32 -1.27
C LYS A 254 3.54 2.71 -1.89
N THR A 255 2.80 2.75 -2.99
CA THR A 255 2.50 3.99 -3.75
C THR A 255 1.08 3.95 -4.32
N MET A 256 0.61 5.09 -4.81
CA MET A 256 -0.68 5.21 -5.51
C MET A 256 -0.71 4.40 -6.81
N GLU A 257 0.41 4.35 -7.51
CA GLU A 257 0.52 3.57 -8.75
C GLU A 257 0.38 2.07 -8.50
N ASN A 258 1.06 1.54 -7.45
CA ASN A 258 0.90 0.14 -7.05
C ASN A 258 -0.56 -0.14 -6.67
N PHE A 259 -1.15 0.72 -5.83
CA PHE A 259 -2.57 0.57 -5.45
C PHE A 259 -3.49 0.53 -6.67
N TYR A 260 -3.33 1.49 -7.61
CA TYR A 260 -4.15 1.58 -8.81
C TYR A 260 -3.99 0.37 -9.73
N GLN A 261 -2.76 -0.11 -9.93
CA GLN A 261 -2.50 -1.35 -10.69
C GLN A 261 -3.14 -2.58 -10.03
N GLU A 262 -3.03 -2.68 -8.69
CA GLU A 262 -3.54 -3.82 -7.94
C GLU A 262 -5.07 -3.86 -7.94
N ILE A 263 -5.75 -2.74 -7.69
CA ILE A 263 -7.22 -2.67 -7.77
C ILE A 263 -7.73 -2.79 -9.21
N GLY A 264 -6.93 -2.37 -10.20
CA GLY A 264 -7.23 -2.47 -11.63
C GLY A 264 -7.39 -3.90 -12.15
N ARG A 265 -7.04 -4.92 -11.34
CA ARG A 265 -7.26 -6.34 -11.65
C ARG A 265 -8.73 -6.74 -11.51
N ALA A 266 -9.49 -6.06 -10.66
CA ALA A 266 -10.91 -6.34 -10.50
C ALA A 266 -11.75 -5.79 -11.65
N GLY A 267 -12.76 -6.53 -12.08
CA GLY A 267 -13.78 -6.11 -13.02
C GLY A 267 -13.27 -5.76 -14.42
N ARG A 268 -12.26 -6.47 -14.95
CA ARG A 268 -11.77 -6.26 -16.33
C ARG A 268 -12.80 -6.59 -17.40
N ASP A 269 -13.78 -7.43 -17.08
CA ASP A 269 -14.92 -7.77 -17.92
C ASP A 269 -16.03 -6.70 -17.92
N GLY A 270 -15.86 -5.60 -17.18
CA GLY A 270 -16.82 -4.51 -17.06
C GLY A 270 -17.93 -4.74 -16.05
N LEU A 271 -17.99 -5.90 -15.40
CA LEU A 271 -18.97 -6.18 -14.34
C LEU A 271 -18.55 -5.52 -13.02
N ASP A 272 -19.55 -5.23 -12.18
CA ASP A 272 -19.35 -4.59 -10.89
C ASP A 272 -18.37 -5.37 -10.01
N SER A 273 -17.46 -4.63 -9.39
CA SER A 273 -16.40 -5.17 -8.56
C SER A 273 -16.11 -4.22 -7.40
N GLU A 274 -15.60 -4.75 -6.30
CA GLU A 274 -15.39 -3.97 -5.08
C GLU A 274 -13.95 -4.11 -4.57
N THR A 275 -13.41 -3.01 -4.03
CA THR A 275 -12.10 -3.04 -3.39
C THR A 275 -12.17 -2.53 -1.96
N LEU A 276 -11.33 -3.10 -1.10
CA LEU A 276 -11.22 -2.69 0.29
C LEU A 276 -9.75 -2.49 0.67
N LEU A 277 -9.40 -1.29 1.09
CA LEU A 277 -8.11 -0.98 1.68
C LEU A 277 -8.25 -0.86 3.20
N LEU A 278 -7.67 -1.80 3.93
CA LEU A 278 -7.50 -1.72 5.38
C LEU A 278 -6.12 -1.14 5.69
N TYR A 279 -6.08 0.02 6.35
CA TYR A 279 -4.84 0.75 6.60
C TYR A 279 -4.71 1.22 8.04
N THR A 280 -3.46 1.46 8.48
CA THR A 280 -3.14 2.09 9.77
C THR A 280 -1.94 3.02 9.62
N LYS A 281 -1.73 3.90 10.61
CA LYS A 281 -0.50 4.69 10.69
C LYS A 281 0.76 3.81 10.86
N ALA A 282 0.61 2.62 11.44
CA ALA A 282 1.72 1.67 11.57
C ALA A 282 2.19 1.15 10.21
N ASP A 283 1.30 1.00 9.23
CA ASP A 283 1.67 0.57 7.87
C ASP A 283 2.58 1.61 7.21
N GLU A 284 2.27 2.90 7.37
CA GLU A 284 3.12 3.99 6.85
C GLU A 284 4.51 3.93 7.50
N ILE A 285 4.58 3.79 8.82
CA ILE A 285 5.86 3.70 9.55
C ILE A 285 6.67 2.50 9.06
N GLN A 286 6.03 1.35 8.89
CA GLN A 286 6.69 0.13 8.40
C GLN A 286 7.23 0.30 6.97
N ARG A 287 6.45 0.95 6.08
CA ARG A 287 6.89 1.27 4.72
C ARG A 287 8.06 2.26 4.71
N ARG A 288 8.06 3.24 5.62
CA ARG A 288 9.19 4.19 5.77
C ARG A 288 10.49 3.50 6.12
N LEU A 289 10.47 2.50 7.00
CA LEU A 289 11.67 1.75 7.35
C LEU A 289 12.31 1.07 6.12
N LEU A 290 11.48 0.53 5.20
CA LEU A 290 11.99 -0.06 3.96
C LEU A 290 12.56 0.99 2.98
N ILE A 291 12.08 2.23 3.04
CA ILE A 291 12.62 3.32 2.21
C ILE A 291 13.96 3.82 2.78
N GLU A 292 14.19 3.69 4.09
CA GLU A 292 15.45 4.11 4.72
C GLU A 292 16.68 3.37 4.19
N ASP A 293 16.53 2.15 3.70
CA ASP A 293 17.59 1.33 3.12
C ASP A 293 17.97 1.73 1.67
N ILE A 294 17.31 2.73 1.09
CA ILE A 294 17.62 3.22 -0.26
C ILE A 294 18.81 4.17 -0.21
N ASP A 295 19.88 3.85 -0.94
CA ASP A 295 21.11 4.66 -0.96
C ASP A 295 20.95 5.98 -1.75
N ASN A 296 20.25 5.94 -2.88
CA ASN A 296 20.03 7.13 -3.70
C ASN A 296 19.09 8.11 -3.00
N ILE A 297 19.61 9.26 -2.58
CA ILE A 297 18.89 10.27 -1.81
C ILE A 297 17.70 10.86 -2.60
N GLU A 298 17.84 11.11 -3.89
CA GLU A 298 16.77 11.67 -4.72
C GLU A 298 15.63 10.67 -4.87
N TYR A 299 15.95 9.43 -5.16
CA TYR A 299 14.96 8.35 -5.24
C TYR A 299 14.30 8.07 -3.88
N LYS A 300 15.07 8.10 -2.78
CA LYS A 300 14.55 8.00 -1.42
C LYS A 300 13.51 9.07 -1.11
N ASN A 301 13.83 10.33 -1.42
CA ASN A 301 12.91 11.45 -1.21
C ASN A 301 11.65 11.34 -2.07
N LEU A 302 11.78 10.88 -3.31
CA LEU A 302 10.65 10.57 -4.19
C LEU A 302 9.75 9.51 -3.57
N MET A 303 10.34 8.43 -3.04
CA MET A 303 9.58 7.33 -2.43
C MET A 303 8.84 7.77 -1.15
N TYR A 304 9.44 8.66 -0.35
CA TYR A 304 8.74 9.27 0.79
C TYR A 304 7.56 10.14 0.33
N ALA A 305 7.73 10.94 -0.71
CA ALA A 305 6.63 11.75 -1.25
C ALA A 305 5.48 10.88 -1.78
N LYS A 306 5.79 9.80 -2.51
CA LYS A 306 4.78 8.84 -3.00
C LYS A 306 4.06 8.13 -1.86
N LEU A 307 4.77 7.70 -0.82
CA LEU A 307 4.18 7.08 0.37
C LEU A 307 3.26 8.03 1.12
N ASN A 308 3.65 9.30 1.26
CA ASN A 308 2.81 10.32 1.88
C ASN A 308 1.50 10.50 1.09
N LYS A 309 1.57 10.57 -0.24
CA LYS A 309 0.37 10.67 -1.10
C LYS A 309 -0.53 9.45 -0.96
N MET A 310 0.04 8.24 -0.85
CA MET A 310 -0.73 7.01 -0.61
C MET A 310 -1.44 7.05 0.75
N TYR A 311 -0.76 7.50 1.81
CA TYR A 311 -1.37 7.63 3.12
C TYR A 311 -2.46 8.71 3.14
N SER A 312 -2.21 9.87 2.53
CA SER A 312 -3.22 10.92 2.34
C SER A 312 -4.46 10.40 1.63
N PHE A 313 -4.29 9.66 0.54
CA PHE A 313 -5.39 9.02 -0.19
C PHE A 313 -6.18 8.06 0.69
N ALA A 314 -5.51 7.18 1.44
CA ALA A 314 -6.18 6.24 2.32
C ALA A 314 -7.03 6.95 3.37
N ASN A 315 -6.49 8.04 3.97
CA ASN A 315 -7.07 8.76 5.10
C ASN A 315 -8.07 9.87 4.70
N THR A 316 -8.06 10.34 3.43
CA THR A 316 -8.94 11.45 3.01
C THR A 316 -10.42 11.07 3.07
N SER A 317 -11.25 12.03 3.42
CA SER A 317 -12.71 11.98 3.34
C SER A 317 -13.27 12.40 1.99
N GLU A 318 -12.41 12.88 1.09
CA GLU A 318 -12.81 13.28 -0.26
C GLU A 318 -13.01 12.06 -1.17
N CYS A 319 -13.69 12.25 -2.30
CA CYS A 319 -14.00 11.18 -3.26
C CYS A 319 -12.74 10.41 -3.68
N LYS A 320 -12.70 9.10 -3.46
CA LYS A 320 -11.54 8.27 -3.78
C LYS A 320 -11.23 8.20 -5.27
N HIS A 321 -12.25 8.14 -6.12
CA HIS A 321 -12.06 8.17 -7.57
C HIS A 321 -11.45 9.49 -8.04
N GLN A 322 -11.95 10.61 -7.52
CA GLN A 322 -11.43 11.93 -7.86
C GLN A 322 -9.97 12.10 -7.42
N LYS A 323 -9.60 11.59 -6.21
CA LYS A 323 -8.21 11.62 -5.75
C LYS A 323 -7.26 10.77 -6.60
N ILE A 324 -7.71 9.62 -7.08
CA ILE A 324 -6.94 8.81 -8.04
C ILE A 324 -6.77 9.58 -9.36
N ALA A 325 -7.84 10.15 -9.89
CA ALA A 325 -7.78 10.92 -11.13
C ALA A 325 -6.83 12.12 -11.00
N GLN A 326 -6.94 12.90 -9.93
CA GLN A 326 -6.02 14.02 -9.65
C GLN A 326 -4.56 13.58 -9.56
N TYR A 327 -4.30 12.41 -8.97
CA TYR A 327 -2.94 11.87 -8.88
C TYR A 327 -2.33 11.60 -10.26
N PHE A 328 -3.14 11.17 -11.21
CA PHE A 328 -2.73 10.90 -12.59
C PHE A 328 -3.01 12.08 -13.54
N ASP A 329 -3.15 13.30 -13.02
CA ASP A 329 -3.39 14.52 -13.81
C ASP A 329 -4.64 14.44 -14.70
N ASP A 330 -5.68 13.73 -14.21
CA ASP A 330 -6.99 13.62 -14.85
C ASP A 330 -8.05 14.35 -14.02
N TYR A 331 -9.11 14.82 -14.67
CA TYR A 331 -10.22 15.49 -14.00
C TYR A 331 -11.50 14.70 -14.19
N ILE A 332 -12.13 14.36 -13.07
CA ILE A 332 -13.44 13.70 -13.02
C ILE A 332 -14.32 14.35 -11.97
N GLU A 333 -15.62 14.23 -12.14
CA GLU A 333 -16.58 14.58 -11.09
C GLU A 333 -16.54 13.55 -9.94
N VAL A 334 -17.15 13.92 -8.80
CA VAL A 334 -17.31 12.99 -7.67
C VAL A 334 -18.14 11.77 -8.07
N CYS A 335 -17.75 10.60 -7.60
CA CYS A 335 -18.36 9.33 -8.03
C CYS A 335 -19.75 9.03 -7.43
N LYS A 336 -20.24 9.88 -6.54
CA LYS A 336 -21.53 9.78 -5.82
C LYS A 336 -21.63 8.56 -4.88
N ASP A 337 -21.62 7.33 -5.38
CA ASP A 337 -21.90 6.08 -4.65
C ASP A 337 -20.85 4.98 -4.82
N LEU A 338 -19.82 5.22 -5.63
CA LEU A 338 -18.78 4.23 -5.93
C LEU A 338 -17.56 4.28 -4.99
N CYS A 339 -17.64 5.00 -3.86
CA CYS A 339 -16.55 4.94 -2.88
C CYS A 339 -17.03 5.20 -1.45
N SER A 340 -16.29 4.69 -0.48
CA SER A 340 -16.59 4.83 0.95
C SER A 340 -16.73 6.28 1.42
N ALA A 341 -16.00 7.21 0.81
CA ALA A 341 -16.10 8.63 1.15
C ALA A 341 -17.43 9.24 0.71
N CYS A 342 -17.86 9.00 -0.53
CA CYS A 342 -19.13 9.52 -1.05
C CYS A 342 -20.35 8.85 -0.39
N LEU A 343 -20.23 7.57 -0.01
CA LEU A 343 -21.31 6.84 0.68
C LEU A 343 -21.56 7.29 2.12
N ARG A 344 -20.58 7.95 2.77
CA ARG A 344 -20.78 8.49 4.13
C ARG A 344 -21.85 9.58 4.21
N GLY A 345 -22.20 10.21 3.10
CA GLY A 345 -23.05 11.40 3.09
C GLY A 345 -22.30 12.66 3.54
N GLU A 346 -23.06 13.70 3.85
CA GLU A 346 -22.52 14.97 4.33
C GLU A 346 -21.90 14.78 5.73
N VAL A 347 -20.63 15.13 5.85
CA VAL A 347 -19.89 15.12 7.12
C VAL A 347 -19.74 16.56 7.59
N THR A 348 -20.02 16.80 8.87
CA THR A 348 -19.80 18.12 9.47
C THR A 348 -18.34 18.52 9.36
N GLN A 349 -18.08 19.63 8.68
CA GLN A 349 -16.75 20.21 8.54
C GLN A 349 -16.50 21.22 9.65
N VAL A 350 -15.35 21.12 10.29
CA VAL A 350 -14.88 22.07 11.31
C VAL A 350 -13.75 22.90 10.72
N ASP A 351 -13.85 24.22 10.86
CA ASP A 351 -12.77 25.13 10.51
C ASP A 351 -11.61 24.99 11.52
N ILE A 352 -10.45 24.58 11.02
CA ILE A 352 -9.21 24.43 11.77
C ILE A 352 -8.10 25.37 11.25
N SER A 353 -8.48 26.45 10.58
CA SER A 353 -7.52 27.37 9.97
C SER A 353 -6.57 27.97 11.00
N LYS A 354 -7.07 28.38 12.18
CA LYS A 354 -6.26 28.92 13.28
C LYS A 354 -5.29 27.87 13.86
N GLU A 355 -5.76 26.66 14.07
CA GLU A 355 -4.96 25.54 14.57
C GLU A 355 -3.87 25.16 13.55
N SER A 356 -4.22 25.15 12.28
CA SER A 356 -3.28 24.92 11.17
C SER A 356 -2.19 25.99 11.14
N GLN A 357 -2.53 27.24 11.32
CA GLN A 357 -1.58 28.34 11.40
C GLN A 357 -0.67 28.23 12.65
N LYS A 358 -1.21 27.83 13.81
CA LYS A 358 -0.41 27.55 15.01
C LYS A 358 0.62 26.45 14.74
N LEU A 359 0.18 25.34 14.13
CA LEU A 359 1.08 24.22 13.82
C LEU A 359 2.15 24.61 12.79
N LEU A 360 1.78 25.28 11.72
CA LEU A 360 2.74 25.78 10.71
C LEU A 360 3.72 26.79 11.32
N SER A 361 3.26 27.69 12.18
CA SER A 361 4.11 28.63 12.92
C SER A 361 5.12 27.91 13.81
N ALA A 362 4.71 26.83 14.48
CA ALA A 362 5.60 26.04 15.30
C ALA A 362 6.64 25.28 14.45
N ILE A 363 6.26 24.73 13.30
CA ILE A 363 7.20 24.10 12.35
C ILE A 363 8.25 25.15 11.92
N TYR A 364 7.80 26.35 11.56
CA TYR A 364 8.69 27.45 11.13
C TYR A 364 9.65 27.87 12.23
N ARG A 365 9.15 28.09 13.46
CA ARG A 365 9.94 28.51 14.63
C ARG A 365 10.91 27.41 15.13
N CYS A 366 10.60 26.14 14.88
CA CYS A 366 11.53 25.03 15.09
C CYS A 366 12.48 24.83 13.90
N GLU A 367 12.68 25.88 13.06
CA GLU A 367 13.61 25.92 11.92
C GLU A 367 13.39 24.80 10.87
N GLN A 368 12.21 24.17 10.87
CA GLN A 368 11.86 23.07 9.96
C GLN A 368 12.86 21.89 10.03
N ARG A 369 13.45 21.64 11.21
CA ARG A 369 14.49 20.63 11.45
C ARG A 369 14.01 19.45 12.31
N PHE A 370 12.80 19.54 12.83
CA PHE A 370 12.26 18.55 13.77
C PHE A 370 11.07 17.79 13.19
N GLY A 371 10.91 16.55 13.66
CA GLY A 371 9.74 15.74 13.31
C GLY A 371 8.46 16.23 14.02
N MET A 372 7.30 15.86 13.48
CA MET A 372 5.98 16.32 13.91
C MET A 372 5.74 16.14 15.43
N ASN A 373 6.14 15.00 16.01
CA ASN A 373 5.96 14.77 17.43
C ASN A 373 6.63 15.83 18.31
N HIS A 374 7.85 16.25 17.96
CA HIS A 374 8.57 17.29 18.68
C HIS A 374 7.88 18.65 18.53
N VAL A 375 7.42 19.00 17.32
CA VAL A 375 6.69 20.25 17.07
C VAL A 375 5.39 20.29 17.88
N VAL A 376 4.64 19.20 17.93
CA VAL A 376 3.43 19.08 18.75
C VAL A 376 3.75 19.17 20.25
N ASP A 377 4.86 18.57 20.70
CA ASP A 377 5.29 18.69 22.09
C ASP A 377 5.64 20.15 22.47
N VAL A 378 6.24 20.93 21.56
CA VAL A 378 6.46 22.38 21.74
C VAL A 378 5.13 23.13 21.81
N LEU A 379 4.21 22.91 20.87
CA LEU A 379 2.88 23.55 20.89
C LEU A 379 2.11 23.28 22.18
N ARG A 380 2.25 22.07 22.72
CA ARG A 380 1.55 21.67 23.94
C ARG A 380 2.28 22.04 25.25
N GLY A 381 3.39 22.77 25.17
CA GLY A 381 4.13 23.16 26.36
C GLY A 381 4.76 21.97 27.10
N SER A 382 5.18 20.93 26.37
CA SER A 382 5.75 19.72 26.98
C SER A 382 7.05 20.01 27.73
N LYS A 383 7.17 19.47 28.94
CA LYS A 383 8.38 19.53 29.78
C LYS A 383 9.41 18.46 29.43
N SER A 384 9.38 17.91 28.18
CA SER A 384 10.34 16.90 27.76
C SER A 384 11.76 17.46 27.72
N GLN A 385 12.75 16.65 28.11
CA GLN A 385 14.17 17.03 28.09
C GLN A 385 14.59 17.58 26.72
N ARG A 386 14.08 17.02 25.64
CA ARG A 386 14.40 17.42 24.27
C ARG A 386 13.94 18.83 23.93
N VAL A 387 12.77 19.27 24.43
CA VAL A 387 12.27 20.64 24.22
C VAL A 387 13.19 21.66 24.91
N PHE A 388 13.64 21.36 26.13
CA PHE A 388 14.55 22.23 26.88
C PHE A 388 15.98 22.23 26.30
N GLN A 389 16.48 21.09 25.85
CA GLN A 389 17.81 20.94 25.25
C GLN A 389 18.00 21.87 24.05
N PHE A 390 16.95 22.05 23.23
CA PHE A 390 16.98 22.95 22.08
C PHE A 390 16.44 24.36 22.40
N ASN A 391 16.19 24.69 23.66
CA ASN A 391 15.61 25.95 24.11
C ASN A 391 14.25 26.29 23.47
N HIS A 392 13.50 25.30 22.98
CA HIS A 392 12.20 25.50 22.35
C HIS A 392 11.11 25.91 23.35
N ASN A 393 11.33 25.73 24.65
CA ASN A 393 10.50 26.28 25.73
C ASN A 393 10.50 27.82 25.78
N LYS A 394 11.43 28.49 25.07
CA LYS A 394 11.51 29.96 24.97
C LYS A 394 10.87 30.53 23.71
N LEU A 395 10.40 29.66 22.78
CA LEU A 395 9.73 30.09 21.57
C LEU A 395 8.35 30.67 21.85
N SER A 396 7.95 31.68 21.07
CA SER A 396 6.61 32.29 21.20
C SER A 396 5.45 31.32 20.94
N VAL A 397 5.74 30.19 20.33
CA VAL A 397 4.77 29.11 20.02
C VAL A 397 4.71 28.02 21.09
N TYR A 398 5.52 28.11 22.15
CA TYR A 398 5.51 27.14 23.23
C TYR A 398 4.24 27.25 24.07
N GLY A 399 3.49 26.16 24.18
CA GLY A 399 2.28 26.08 25.00
C GLY A 399 1.03 26.72 24.39
N ILE A 400 1.07 27.35 23.21
CA ILE A 400 -0.11 28.01 22.60
C ILE A 400 -1.22 27.05 22.14
N GLY A 401 -0.98 25.77 22.22
CA GLY A 401 -1.90 24.69 21.85
C GLY A 401 -2.03 23.63 22.95
N GLU A 402 -1.84 24.00 24.21
CA GLU A 402 -1.92 23.09 25.36
C GLU A 402 -3.34 22.55 25.56
N ASP A 403 -4.34 23.34 25.24
CA ASP A 403 -5.78 23.05 25.30
C ASP A 403 -6.21 21.94 24.33
N ILE A 404 -5.45 21.69 23.25
CA ILE A 404 -5.79 20.71 22.23
C ILE A 404 -5.09 19.37 22.49
N PRO A 405 -5.83 18.25 22.48
CA PRO A 405 -5.26 16.92 22.64
C PRO A 405 -4.20 16.59 21.59
N LYS A 406 -3.19 15.78 21.96
CA LYS A 406 -2.13 15.35 21.03
C LYS A 406 -2.68 14.61 19.80
N SER A 407 -3.75 13.83 19.98
CA SER A 407 -4.45 13.13 18.88
C SER A 407 -5.07 14.10 17.88
N SER A 408 -5.69 15.18 18.34
CA SER A 408 -6.27 16.20 17.47
C SER A 408 -5.18 16.98 16.72
N TRP A 409 -4.05 17.29 17.36
CA TRP A 409 -2.88 17.84 16.66
C TRP A 409 -2.34 16.89 15.58
N SER A 410 -2.36 15.58 15.82
CA SER A 410 -1.99 14.59 14.80
C SER A 410 -2.98 14.59 13.63
N ALA A 411 -4.29 14.69 13.88
CA ALA A 411 -5.29 14.78 12.83
C ALA A 411 -5.15 16.06 12.00
N ILE A 412 -4.86 17.21 12.65
CA ILE A 412 -4.58 18.48 11.97
C ILE A 412 -3.32 18.37 11.10
N ALA A 413 -2.26 17.74 11.60
CA ALA A 413 -1.06 17.49 10.83
C ALA A 413 -1.32 16.59 9.61
N ASP A 414 -2.07 15.50 9.80
CA ASP A 414 -2.47 14.62 8.70
C ASP A 414 -3.28 15.39 7.64
N ARG A 415 -4.18 16.31 8.05
CA ARG A 415 -4.92 17.17 7.12
C ARG A 415 -4.00 18.14 6.36
N LEU A 416 -3.01 18.71 7.00
CA LEU A 416 -2.01 19.56 6.32
C LEU A 416 -1.15 18.75 5.33
N PHE A 417 -0.85 17.50 5.63
CA PHE A 417 -0.22 16.58 4.66
C PHE A 417 -1.15 16.28 3.46
N GLU A 418 -2.45 16.05 3.71
CA GLU A 418 -3.46 15.85 2.65
C GLU A 418 -3.56 17.03 1.68
N LEU A 419 -3.37 18.24 2.19
CA LEU A 419 -3.38 19.49 1.42
C LEU A 419 -2.02 19.84 0.79
N ASP A 420 -1.04 18.94 0.86
CA ASP A 420 0.34 19.21 0.47
C ASP A 420 0.93 20.48 1.11
N ALA A 421 0.39 20.94 2.26
CA ALA A 421 0.84 22.14 2.97
C ALA A 421 2.15 21.91 3.73
N ILE A 422 2.43 20.69 4.10
CA ILE A 422 3.67 20.25 4.74
C ILE A 422 4.19 18.98 4.08
N THR A 423 5.52 18.83 4.11
CA THR A 423 6.21 17.63 3.60
C THR A 423 7.24 17.14 4.61
N ILE A 424 7.70 15.91 4.45
CA ILE A 424 8.78 15.36 5.28
C ILE A 424 10.07 15.42 4.48
N GLY A 425 11.05 16.13 5.00
CA GLY A 425 12.41 16.20 4.47
C GLY A 425 13.34 15.20 5.15
N GLU A 426 14.64 15.46 4.99
CA GLU A 426 15.71 14.66 5.61
C GLU A 426 15.54 14.55 7.12
N PHE A 427 16.01 13.44 7.70
CA PHE A 427 15.94 13.16 9.14
C PHE A 427 14.54 13.23 9.74
N LYS A 428 13.48 12.99 8.93
CA LYS A 428 12.07 13.07 9.35
C LYS A 428 11.64 14.48 9.75
N ALA A 429 12.38 15.50 9.36
CA ALA A 429 12.03 16.89 9.62
C ALA A 429 10.80 17.30 8.81
N VAL A 430 9.87 18.02 9.43
CA VAL A 430 8.69 18.55 8.74
C VAL A 430 9.04 19.91 8.12
N LYS A 431 8.76 20.05 6.83
CA LYS A 431 8.98 21.30 6.07
C LYS A 431 7.65 21.85 5.56
N ILE A 432 7.58 23.18 5.47
CA ILE A 432 6.42 23.90 4.96
C ILE A 432 6.59 24.06 3.44
N THR A 433 5.54 23.80 2.69
CA THR A 433 5.47 24.00 1.24
C THR A 433 4.90 25.38 0.89
N GLN A 434 4.77 25.70 -0.40
CA GLN A 434 4.09 26.91 -0.84
C GLN A 434 2.62 26.96 -0.38
N ALA A 435 1.89 25.84 -0.46
CA ALA A 435 0.52 25.71 0.05
C ALA A 435 0.45 26.01 1.56
N GLY A 436 1.42 25.49 2.32
CA GLY A 436 1.52 25.78 3.75
C GLY A 436 1.79 27.25 4.06
N LEU A 437 2.60 27.93 3.24
CA LEU A 437 2.82 29.38 3.37
C LEU A 437 1.55 30.18 3.06
N ASP A 438 0.73 29.73 2.12
CA ASP A 438 -0.53 30.41 1.79
C ASP A 438 -1.59 30.22 2.91
N ILE A 439 -1.64 29.05 3.55
CA ILE A 439 -2.44 28.83 4.77
C ILE A 439 -1.93 29.70 5.92
N LEU A 440 -0.63 29.76 6.12
CA LEU A 440 -0.02 30.57 7.20
C LEU A 440 -0.34 32.07 7.03
N LYS A 441 -0.46 32.53 5.78
CA LYS A 441 -0.84 33.92 5.42
C LYS A 441 -2.36 34.15 5.36
N ALA A 442 -3.16 33.19 5.81
CA ALA A 442 -4.62 33.23 5.78
C ALA A 442 -5.24 33.47 4.37
N LYS A 443 -4.58 32.95 3.32
CA LYS A 443 -5.13 32.96 1.96
C LYS A 443 -6.02 31.76 1.66
N ILE A 444 -5.84 30.68 2.43
CA ILE A 444 -6.56 29.39 2.28
C ILE A 444 -7.05 28.98 3.65
N ASP A 445 -8.36 28.76 3.77
CA ASP A 445 -8.98 28.19 4.97
C ASP A 445 -8.83 26.68 4.97
N VAL A 446 -8.72 26.09 6.17
CA VAL A 446 -8.52 24.65 6.35
C VAL A 446 -9.68 24.06 7.11
N PHE A 447 -10.33 23.07 6.51
CA PHE A 447 -11.43 22.33 7.11
C PHE A 447 -11.07 20.87 7.31
N ILE A 448 -11.63 20.25 8.35
CA ILE A 448 -11.48 18.83 8.67
C ILE A 448 -12.82 18.24 9.10
N ASP A 449 -13.04 16.95 8.85
CA ASP A 449 -14.19 16.25 9.37
C ASP A 449 -14.18 16.23 10.90
N GLU A 450 -15.29 16.59 11.50
CA GLU A 450 -15.44 16.63 12.96
C GLU A 450 -15.06 15.31 13.63
N ASP A 451 -15.41 14.18 13.01
CA ASP A 451 -15.13 12.85 13.54
C ASP A 451 -13.62 12.53 13.64
N LYS A 452 -12.78 13.12 12.79
CA LYS A 452 -11.32 12.99 12.86
C LYS A 452 -10.72 13.73 14.06
N LEU A 453 -11.38 14.76 14.56
CA LEU A 453 -10.95 15.52 15.74
C LEU A 453 -11.41 14.86 17.05
N LYS A 454 -12.48 14.05 17.00
CA LYS A 454 -12.99 13.35 18.18
C LYS A 454 -11.94 12.34 18.65
N VAL A 455 -11.47 12.53 19.87
CA VAL A 455 -10.61 11.54 20.53
C VAL A 455 -11.46 10.29 20.72
N VAL A 456 -11.18 9.23 19.96
CA VAL A 456 -11.67 7.90 20.32
C VAL A 456 -11.03 7.59 21.66
N LYS A 457 -11.74 7.84 22.74
CA LYS A 457 -11.33 7.36 24.06
C LYS A 457 -11.32 5.85 23.94
N LYS A 458 -10.14 5.24 23.83
CA LYS A 458 -10.01 3.84 24.22
C LYS A 458 -10.47 3.83 25.67
N GLU A 459 -11.62 3.24 25.92
CA GLU A 459 -12.02 2.93 27.28
C GLU A 459 -10.94 2.03 27.84
N SER A 460 -10.08 2.60 28.66
CA SER A 460 -9.11 1.84 29.43
C SER A 460 -9.63 1.77 30.85
N TYR A 461 -9.59 0.60 31.43
CA TYR A 461 -9.91 0.42 32.82
C TYR A 461 -9.04 1.36 33.67
N LYS A 462 -9.70 2.14 34.54
CA LYS A 462 -9.02 3.02 35.49
C LYS A 462 -8.74 2.23 36.75
N ILE A 463 -7.55 2.40 37.33
CA ILE A 463 -7.22 1.89 38.66
C ILE A 463 -7.99 2.71 39.68
N ASN A 464 -8.76 2.05 40.54
CA ASN A 464 -9.15 2.64 41.82
C ASN A 464 -7.90 2.67 42.71
N ASP A 465 -7.53 3.82 43.21
CA ASP A 465 -6.32 4.00 44.05
C ASP A 465 -6.30 3.15 45.33
N ASN A 466 -7.43 2.50 45.69
CA ASN A 466 -7.59 1.60 46.83
C ASN A 466 -7.66 0.12 46.41
N TYR A 467 -6.76 -0.37 45.54
CA TYR A 467 -6.73 -1.81 45.27
C TYR A 467 -5.98 -2.56 46.40
N ASP A 468 -6.60 -3.64 46.89
CA ASP A 468 -5.99 -4.53 47.86
C ASP A 468 -5.02 -5.50 47.17
N LYS A 469 -3.71 -5.29 47.42
CA LYS A 469 -2.66 -6.19 46.90
C LYS A 469 -2.69 -7.60 47.50
N ASN A 470 -3.42 -7.76 48.60
CA ASN A 470 -3.56 -9.03 49.30
C ASN A 470 -4.90 -9.72 48.98
N SER A 471 -5.66 -9.25 47.99
CA SER A 471 -6.89 -9.93 47.59
C SER A 471 -6.56 -11.29 46.96
N ASP A 472 -7.37 -12.31 47.22
CA ASP A 472 -7.21 -13.65 46.68
C ASP A 472 -7.12 -13.65 45.13
N THR A 473 -7.85 -12.73 44.49
CA THR A 473 -7.85 -12.55 43.06
C THR A 473 -6.52 -11.99 42.53
N PHE A 474 -5.91 -11.04 43.25
CA PHE A 474 -4.59 -10.50 42.86
C PHE A 474 -3.49 -11.55 43.03
N GLU A 475 -3.51 -12.31 44.13
CA GLU A 475 -2.53 -13.35 44.39
C GLU A 475 -2.66 -14.51 43.37
N ALA A 476 -3.88 -14.86 42.95
CA ALA A 476 -4.08 -15.85 41.86
C ALA A 476 -3.42 -15.40 40.54
N PHE A 477 -3.62 -14.14 40.12
CA PHE A 477 -2.94 -13.61 38.93
C PHE A 477 -1.41 -13.52 39.09
N ARG A 478 -0.95 -13.22 40.30
CA ARG A 478 0.47 -13.17 40.62
C ARG A 478 1.14 -14.55 40.56
N ALA A 479 0.46 -15.60 41.06
CA ALA A 479 0.91 -16.99 40.98
C ALA A 479 1.02 -17.44 39.53
N LEU A 480 -0.03 -17.21 38.73
CA LEU A 480 -0.03 -17.53 37.29
C LEU A 480 1.10 -16.79 36.54
N ARG A 481 1.31 -15.51 36.83
CA ARG A 481 2.41 -14.75 36.23
C ARG A 481 3.77 -15.36 36.54
N LYS A 482 3.97 -15.81 37.79
CA LYS A 482 5.22 -16.45 38.21
C LYS A 482 5.46 -17.74 37.44
N GLU A 483 4.45 -18.57 37.33
CA GLU A 483 4.51 -19.84 36.57
C GLU A 483 4.86 -19.61 35.09
N ILE A 484 4.18 -18.67 34.44
CA ILE A 484 4.45 -18.31 33.03
C ILE A 484 5.86 -17.73 32.85
N ALA A 485 6.32 -16.90 33.78
CA ALA A 485 7.64 -16.31 33.75
C ALA A 485 8.75 -17.36 33.86
N GLU A 486 8.58 -18.35 34.75
CA GLU A 486 9.48 -19.49 34.92
C GLU A 486 9.54 -20.36 33.65
N HIS A 487 8.38 -20.72 33.08
CA HIS A 487 8.31 -21.52 31.83
C HIS A 487 8.89 -20.77 30.63
N SER A 488 8.72 -19.46 30.55
CA SER A 488 9.22 -18.63 29.45
C SER A 488 10.66 -18.15 29.64
N ASN A 489 11.27 -18.46 30.77
CA ASN A 489 12.61 -18.01 31.18
C ASN A 489 12.79 -16.48 31.07
N VAL A 490 11.80 -15.74 31.56
CA VAL A 490 11.80 -14.27 31.59
C VAL A 490 11.48 -13.73 33.00
N PRO A 491 11.94 -12.53 33.37
CA PRO A 491 11.50 -11.88 34.61
C PRO A 491 9.99 -11.67 34.64
N ALA A 492 9.37 -11.88 35.80
CA ALA A 492 7.90 -11.83 35.95
C ALA A 492 7.27 -10.50 35.49
N TYR A 493 7.95 -9.36 35.66
CA TYR A 493 7.48 -8.05 35.21
C TYR A 493 7.44 -7.90 33.66
N ILE A 494 8.17 -8.74 32.95
CA ILE A 494 8.14 -8.78 31.47
C ILE A 494 6.80 -9.34 30.98
N VAL A 495 6.24 -10.33 31.70
CA VAL A 495 4.92 -10.87 31.40
C VAL A 495 3.89 -9.78 31.60
N PHE A 496 3.61 -9.40 32.84
CA PHE A 496 2.75 -8.26 33.18
C PHE A 496 3.26 -7.53 34.44
N SER A 497 3.09 -6.19 34.48
CA SER A 497 3.42 -5.39 35.64
C SER A 497 2.41 -5.61 36.79
N ASP A 498 2.80 -5.29 38.05
CA ASP A 498 1.86 -5.32 39.18
C ASP A 498 0.65 -4.42 38.95
N LYS A 499 0.84 -3.30 38.26
CA LYS A 499 -0.24 -2.39 37.86
C LYS A 499 -1.22 -3.07 36.91
N THR A 500 -0.74 -3.87 35.97
CA THR A 500 -1.56 -4.66 35.04
C THR A 500 -2.33 -5.76 35.80
N LEU A 501 -1.68 -6.46 36.74
CA LEU A 501 -2.34 -7.45 37.58
C LEU A 501 -3.43 -6.85 38.45
N ALA A 502 -3.20 -5.65 39.01
CA ALA A 502 -4.21 -4.91 39.78
C ALA A 502 -5.46 -4.61 38.92
N LEU A 503 -5.26 -4.19 37.70
CA LEU A 503 -6.37 -3.97 36.75
C LEU A 503 -7.10 -5.25 36.39
N LEU A 504 -6.39 -6.35 36.19
CA LEU A 504 -6.98 -7.67 35.96
C LEU A 504 -7.83 -8.14 37.14
N SER A 505 -7.30 -8.00 38.38
CA SER A 505 -8.01 -8.43 39.60
C SER A 505 -9.26 -7.60 39.89
N GLN A 506 -9.25 -6.32 39.54
CA GLN A 506 -10.39 -5.42 39.74
C GLN A 506 -11.51 -5.61 38.71
N ASN A 507 -11.13 -5.87 37.46
CA ASN A 507 -12.09 -5.81 36.35
C ASN A 507 -12.52 -7.20 35.84
N LEU A 508 -11.77 -8.25 36.17
CA LEU A 508 -12.02 -9.64 35.75
C LEU A 508 -12.50 -9.75 34.29
N PRO A 509 -11.68 -9.39 33.31
CA PRO A 509 -12.05 -9.38 31.90
C PRO A 509 -12.54 -10.75 31.43
N GLN A 510 -13.59 -10.79 30.61
CA GLN A 510 -14.25 -12.02 30.18
C GLN A 510 -14.00 -12.37 28.71
N THR A 511 -13.50 -11.43 27.95
CA THR A 511 -13.22 -11.60 26.53
C THR A 511 -11.81 -11.08 26.17
N LYS A 512 -11.29 -11.49 25.04
CA LYS A 512 -10.05 -10.91 24.49
C LYS A 512 -10.13 -9.39 24.36
N ALA A 513 -11.30 -8.88 23.96
CA ALA A 513 -11.51 -7.43 23.82
C ALA A 513 -11.36 -6.72 25.18
N ASP A 514 -11.92 -7.28 26.25
CA ASP A 514 -11.78 -6.73 27.60
C ASP A 514 -10.33 -6.80 28.08
N MET A 515 -9.61 -7.88 27.78
CA MET A 515 -8.18 -8.00 28.12
C MET A 515 -7.35 -6.91 27.46
N LEU A 516 -7.62 -6.57 26.20
CA LEU A 516 -6.91 -5.54 25.47
C LEU A 516 -7.25 -4.10 25.95
N MET A 517 -8.32 -3.91 26.73
CA MET A 517 -8.64 -2.66 27.41
C MET A 517 -7.80 -2.47 28.69
N VAL A 518 -7.20 -3.54 29.20
CA VAL A 518 -6.35 -3.48 30.39
C VAL A 518 -5.01 -2.82 30.04
N ASN A 519 -4.68 -1.74 30.72
CA ASN A 519 -3.42 -1.03 30.49
C ASN A 519 -2.22 -1.95 30.81
N GLY A 520 -1.33 -2.10 29.83
CA GLY A 520 -0.16 -3.00 29.88
C GLY A 520 -0.37 -4.33 29.17
N ILE A 521 -1.56 -4.59 28.60
CA ILE A 521 -1.85 -5.72 27.73
C ILE A 521 -2.07 -5.22 26.30
N GLY A 522 -1.05 -5.33 25.46
CA GLY A 522 -1.16 -5.14 24.01
C GLY A 522 -1.32 -6.49 23.30
N GLU A 523 -1.66 -6.48 22.01
CA GLU A 523 -1.88 -7.70 21.23
C GLU A 523 -0.72 -8.69 21.34
N VAL A 524 0.52 -8.22 21.20
CA VAL A 524 1.73 -9.07 21.30
C VAL A 524 1.84 -9.77 22.66
N LYS A 525 1.52 -9.07 23.75
CA LYS A 525 1.54 -9.64 25.10
C LYS A 525 0.33 -10.57 25.33
N TYR A 526 -0.82 -10.24 24.75
CA TYR A 526 -1.98 -11.08 24.80
C TYR A 526 -1.72 -12.42 24.06
N GLU A 527 -1.20 -12.39 22.86
CA GLU A 527 -0.88 -13.58 22.09
C GLU A 527 0.15 -14.50 22.78
N ARG A 528 1.08 -13.92 23.55
CA ARG A 528 2.09 -14.69 24.27
C ARG A 528 1.61 -15.26 25.61
N TYR A 529 0.83 -14.49 26.33
CA TYR A 529 0.52 -14.77 27.75
C TYR A 529 -0.96 -14.58 28.10
N GLY A 530 -1.71 -13.81 27.31
CA GLY A 530 -3.02 -13.28 27.68
C GLY A 530 -4.11 -14.34 27.81
N GLU A 531 -4.05 -15.41 27.04
CA GLU A 531 -5.08 -16.46 27.01
C GLU A 531 -5.23 -17.13 28.36
N GLN A 532 -4.13 -17.54 29.00
CA GLN A 532 -4.11 -18.14 30.32
C GLN A 532 -4.64 -17.19 31.41
N PHE A 533 -4.33 -15.89 31.29
CA PHE A 533 -4.88 -14.89 32.19
C PHE A 533 -6.38 -14.65 31.98
N LEU A 534 -6.87 -14.78 30.76
CA LEU A 534 -8.28 -14.69 30.44
C LEU A 534 -9.06 -15.89 31.02
N GLU A 535 -8.53 -17.09 30.87
CA GLU A 535 -9.11 -18.32 31.46
C GLU A 535 -9.22 -18.24 32.98
N LEU A 536 -8.14 -17.79 33.62
CA LEU A 536 -8.14 -17.55 35.08
C LEU A 536 -9.18 -16.48 35.47
N SER A 537 -9.25 -15.39 34.72
CA SER A 537 -10.24 -14.32 34.96
C SER A 537 -11.68 -14.82 34.85
N GLN A 538 -11.95 -15.65 33.86
CA GLN A 538 -13.27 -16.27 33.67
C GLN A 538 -13.63 -17.25 34.79
N SER A 539 -12.66 -17.99 35.31
CA SER A 539 -12.87 -18.92 36.43
C SER A 539 -13.15 -18.18 37.74
N LEU A 540 -12.40 -17.10 38.02
CA LEU A 540 -12.56 -16.26 39.22
C LEU A 540 -13.88 -15.49 39.27
N LYS A 541 -14.50 -15.22 38.13
CA LYS A 541 -15.82 -14.56 38.10
C LYS A 541 -16.99 -15.53 38.28
N LYS A 542 -16.77 -16.82 38.08
CA LYS A 542 -17.79 -17.88 38.29
C LYS A 542 -17.83 -18.39 39.73
N SER A 543 -16.77 -18.19 40.50
CA SER A 543 -16.68 -18.46 41.95
C SER A 543 -17.09 -17.23 42.76
#